data_9bfb48a3cbc0b613ab37cfa48c475487
#
_entry.id   9bfb48a3cbc0b613ab37cfa48c475487
#
_cell.length_a   1.000
_cell.length_b   1.000
_cell.length_c   1.000
_cell.angle_alpha   90.00
_cell.angle_beta   90.00
_cell.angle_gamma   90.00
#
_symmetry.space_group_name_H-M   'P 1'
#
loop_
_entity.id
_entity.type
_entity.pdbx_description
1 polymer ?
#
loop_
_entity_poly.entity_id
_entity_poly.type
_entity_poly.pdbx_seq_one_letter_code
_entity_poly.pdbx_strand_id
1 'polypeptide(L)'
;MKLRSIELALPDAAKAAHFMVKTWGLADAGVQGDTYYLRGSGTFPYLVSFTESTDDFVRSTSFVCSDDELAALTTRVAASGFPARPVVSEDLGGGHGLIVELPDGELLRFLAGAQDVASLPGKPDMPVKLTHVVFNATDAEASGHVVEDVLGHEVRADRRDVR
;
A
#
# COMPACT_ATOMS: atom_id res chain seq x y z
N MET A 1 -10.06 -2.18 7.91
CA MET A 1 -8.77 -1.89 7.22
C MET A 1 -8.93 -0.77 6.19
N LYS A 2 -7.87 0.05 5.95
CA LYS A 2 -7.89 1.17 4.97
C LYS A 2 -6.62 1.15 4.15
N LEU A 3 -6.74 1.32 2.83
CA LEU A 3 -5.58 1.51 1.94
C LEU A 3 -4.84 2.79 2.36
N ARG A 4 -3.53 2.68 2.59
CA ARG A 4 -2.66 3.77 3.00
C ARG A 4 -1.77 4.26 1.87
N SER A 5 -0.93 3.36 1.34
CA SER A 5 0.16 3.75 0.45
C SER A 5 0.57 2.63 -0.51
N ILE A 6 1.31 3.03 -1.54
CA ILE A 6 2.03 2.13 -2.43
C ILE A 6 3.52 2.47 -2.38
N GLU A 7 4.37 1.46 -2.27
CA GLU A 7 5.81 1.57 -2.19
C GLU A 7 6.43 1.02 -3.47
N LEU A 8 7.16 1.88 -4.18
CA LEU A 8 7.77 1.59 -5.47
C LEU A 8 9.31 1.62 -5.36
N ALA A 9 9.97 0.73 -6.08
CA ALA A 9 11.39 0.79 -6.34
C ALA A 9 11.61 1.06 -7.82
N LEU A 10 12.50 1.98 -8.16
CA LEU A 10 12.78 2.33 -9.55
C LEU A 10 14.08 3.14 -9.68
N PRO A 11 14.69 3.16 -10.86
CA PRO A 11 15.79 4.07 -11.17
C PRO A 11 15.32 5.53 -11.17
N ASP A 12 16.20 6.45 -10.75
CA ASP A 12 15.88 7.87 -10.68
C ASP A 12 14.68 8.20 -9.76
N ALA A 13 14.61 7.59 -8.57
CA ALA A 13 13.54 7.79 -7.59
C ALA A 13 13.30 9.29 -7.27
N ALA A 14 14.36 10.08 -7.20
CA ALA A 14 14.27 11.53 -7.02
C ALA A 14 13.51 12.22 -8.16
N LYS A 15 13.74 11.81 -9.40
CA LYS A 15 13.05 12.35 -10.58
C LYS A 15 11.57 11.97 -10.59
N ALA A 16 11.25 10.73 -10.23
CA ALA A 16 9.88 10.26 -10.09
C ALA A 16 9.12 11.04 -9.00
N ALA A 17 9.74 11.24 -7.83
CA ALA A 17 9.18 12.03 -6.75
C ALA A 17 8.93 13.49 -7.20
N HIS A 18 9.89 14.11 -7.86
CA HIS A 18 9.73 15.46 -8.41
C HIS A 18 8.57 15.56 -9.41
N PHE A 19 8.45 14.57 -10.32
CA PHE A 19 7.35 14.50 -11.27
C PHE A 19 5.98 14.45 -10.57
N MET A 20 5.84 13.59 -9.55
CA MET A 20 4.59 13.45 -8.80
C MET A 20 4.20 14.74 -8.05
N VAL A 21 5.19 15.44 -7.50
CA VAL A 21 4.95 16.74 -6.86
C VAL A 21 4.50 17.78 -7.89
N LYS A 22 5.15 17.87 -9.05
CA LYS A 22 4.88 18.89 -10.06
C LYS A 22 3.63 18.64 -10.88
N THR A 23 3.33 17.39 -11.18
CA THR A 23 2.27 17.02 -12.12
C THR A 23 1.00 16.55 -11.40
N TRP A 24 1.15 15.82 -10.28
CA TRP A 24 0.03 15.25 -9.55
C TRP A 24 -0.33 16.01 -8.26
N GLY A 25 0.44 17.06 -7.94
CA GLY A 25 0.13 17.92 -6.80
C GLY A 25 0.36 17.28 -5.43
N LEU A 26 1.09 16.16 -5.34
CA LEU A 26 1.49 15.58 -4.06
C LEU A 26 2.45 16.51 -3.32
N ALA A 27 2.42 16.49 -2.00
CA ALA A 27 3.39 17.21 -1.17
C ALA A 27 4.57 16.30 -0.84
N ASP A 28 5.76 16.90 -0.80
CA ASP A 28 6.96 16.25 -0.27
C ASP A 28 6.75 15.96 1.23
N ALA A 29 6.97 14.71 1.63
CA ALA A 29 6.90 14.24 3.01
C ALA A 29 8.30 13.95 3.60
N GLY A 30 9.36 14.15 2.82
CA GLY A 30 10.75 13.95 3.23
C GLY A 30 11.42 12.74 2.60
N VAL A 31 12.68 12.55 2.98
CA VAL A 31 13.55 11.50 2.48
C VAL A 31 14.15 10.75 3.67
N GLN A 32 14.19 9.42 3.59
CA GLN A 32 14.90 8.56 4.54
C GLN A 32 15.82 7.61 3.75
N GLY A 33 17.14 7.73 3.94
CA GLY A 33 18.09 7.01 3.13
C GLY A 33 17.95 7.35 1.65
N ASP A 34 17.63 6.37 0.83
CA ASP A 34 17.40 6.46 -0.61
C ASP A 34 15.90 6.42 -1.00
N THR A 35 15.01 6.60 -0.02
CA THR A 35 13.55 6.56 -0.21
C THR A 35 12.93 7.95 -0.06
N TYR A 36 12.21 8.38 -1.09
CA TYR A 36 11.45 9.63 -1.18
C TYR A 36 9.98 9.37 -0.86
N TYR A 37 9.42 10.11 0.10
CA TYR A 37 8.03 9.96 0.53
C TYR A 37 7.19 11.14 0.07
N LEU A 38 6.02 10.86 -0.47
CA LEU A 38 5.06 11.86 -0.95
C LEU A 38 3.70 11.64 -0.31
N ARG A 39 3.07 12.74 0.08
CA ARG A 39 1.76 12.70 0.76
C ARG A 39 0.68 13.52 0.06
N GLY A 40 -0.56 13.17 0.36
CA GLY A 40 -1.71 14.01 0.06
C GLY A 40 -2.01 15.00 1.18
N SER A 41 -3.16 15.66 1.10
CA SER A 41 -3.65 16.58 2.15
C SER A 41 -4.25 15.86 3.36
N GLY A 42 -4.55 14.57 3.28
CA GLY A 42 -5.09 13.77 4.37
C GLY A 42 -4.10 13.50 5.50
N THR A 43 -4.47 12.62 6.43
CA THR A 43 -3.71 12.32 7.64
C THR A 43 -2.63 11.27 7.47
N PHE A 44 -2.60 10.54 6.37
CA PHE A 44 -1.54 9.55 6.15
C PHE A 44 -0.18 10.22 5.96
N PRO A 45 0.88 9.71 6.60
CA PRO A 45 2.22 10.30 6.52
C PRO A 45 2.77 10.31 5.10
N TYR A 46 2.38 9.32 4.28
CA TYR A 46 2.65 9.29 2.85
C TYR A 46 1.61 8.42 2.11
N LEU A 47 1.47 8.66 0.81
CA LEU A 47 0.63 7.88 -0.11
C LEU A 47 1.46 7.06 -1.09
N VAL A 48 2.62 7.58 -1.47
CA VAL A 48 3.56 6.93 -2.40
C VAL A 48 4.97 7.12 -1.86
N SER A 49 5.78 6.08 -1.93
CA SER A 49 7.23 6.19 -1.76
C SER A 49 7.96 5.64 -2.98
N PHE A 50 9.09 6.26 -3.27
CA PHE A 50 10.02 5.84 -4.32
C PHE A 50 11.38 5.56 -3.69
N THR A 51 11.84 4.32 -3.81
CA THR A 51 13.18 3.91 -3.36
C THR A 51 14.08 3.75 -4.57
N GLU A 52 15.30 4.27 -4.51
CA GLU A 52 16.29 4.09 -5.56
C GLU A 52 16.61 2.60 -5.74
N SER A 53 16.58 2.14 -6.99
CA SER A 53 16.84 0.75 -7.36
C SER A 53 17.35 0.66 -8.79
N THR A 54 18.04 -0.42 -9.14
CA THR A 54 18.44 -0.71 -10.53
C THR A 54 17.27 -1.19 -11.39
N ASP A 55 16.26 -1.78 -10.75
CA ASP A 55 15.08 -2.36 -11.39
C ASP A 55 13.82 -1.65 -10.92
N ASP A 56 12.78 -1.67 -11.76
CA ASP A 56 11.47 -1.09 -11.44
C ASP A 56 10.48 -2.18 -11.02
N PHE A 57 9.92 -2.05 -9.80
CA PHE A 57 8.90 -2.95 -9.27
C PHE A 57 8.08 -2.31 -8.14
N VAL A 58 6.91 -2.88 -7.88
CA VAL A 58 6.11 -2.55 -6.69
C VAL A 58 6.70 -3.30 -5.50
N ARG A 59 7.25 -2.59 -4.53
CA ARG A 59 7.79 -3.18 -3.28
C ARG A 59 6.69 -3.74 -2.40
N SER A 60 5.61 -2.99 -2.25
CA SER A 60 4.44 -3.39 -1.48
C SER A 60 3.27 -2.42 -1.68
N THR A 61 2.09 -2.88 -1.28
CA THR A 61 0.90 -2.04 -1.05
C THR A 61 0.54 -2.13 0.42
N SER A 62 0.38 -0.99 1.08
CA SER A 62 0.19 -0.93 2.53
C SER A 62 -1.22 -0.53 2.93
N PHE A 63 -1.75 -1.22 3.92
CA PHE A 63 -3.03 -0.97 4.56
C PHE A 63 -2.81 -0.69 6.04
N VAL A 64 -3.63 0.18 6.62
CA VAL A 64 -3.70 0.37 8.08
C VAL A 64 -4.92 -0.34 8.65
N CYS A 65 -4.75 -0.91 9.83
CA CYS A 65 -5.78 -1.64 10.55
C CYS A 65 -5.67 -1.39 12.07
N SER A 66 -6.69 -1.77 12.81
CA SER A 66 -6.60 -1.85 14.27
C SER A 66 -5.84 -3.12 14.69
N ASP A 67 -5.44 -3.19 15.97
CA ASP A 67 -4.82 -4.40 16.53
C ASP A 67 -5.77 -5.61 16.47
N ASP A 68 -7.06 -5.41 16.70
CA ASP A 68 -8.08 -6.46 16.59
C ASP A 68 -8.23 -6.97 15.14
N GLU A 69 -8.25 -6.05 14.18
CA GLU A 69 -8.28 -6.40 12.73
C GLU A 69 -7.02 -7.16 12.32
N LEU A 70 -5.84 -6.75 12.83
CA LEU A 70 -4.58 -7.43 12.56
C LEU A 70 -4.56 -8.84 13.18
N ALA A 71 -5.03 -9.02 14.40
CA ALA A 71 -5.11 -10.32 15.06
C ALA A 71 -6.03 -11.28 14.31
N ALA A 72 -7.22 -10.80 13.90
CA ALA A 72 -8.15 -11.58 13.11
C ALA A 72 -7.57 -11.96 11.73
N LEU A 73 -6.90 -11.04 11.05
CA LEU A 73 -6.20 -11.30 9.79
C LEU A 73 -5.10 -12.36 9.96
N THR A 74 -4.25 -12.21 10.98
CA THR A 74 -3.15 -13.14 11.26
C THR A 74 -3.69 -14.56 11.47
N THR A 75 -4.82 -14.71 12.17
CA THR A 75 -5.45 -16.01 12.39
C THR A 75 -5.94 -16.64 11.07
N ARG A 76 -6.60 -15.86 10.21
CA ARG A 76 -7.09 -16.35 8.90
C ARG A 76 -5.94 -16.74 7.98
N VAL A 77 -4.91 -15.89 7.89
CA VAL A 77 -3.73 -16.17 7.07
C VAL A 77 -3.01 -17.44 7.54
N ALA A 78 -2.82 -17.61 8.84
CA ALA A 78 -2.23 -18.82 9.40
C ALA A 78 -3.05 -20.08 9.09
N ALA A 79 -4.38 -19.98 9.09
CA ALA A 79 -5.26 -21.09 8.77
C ALA A 79 -5.28 -21.44 7.27
N SER A 80 -5.06 -20.48 6.40
CA SER A 80 -5.06 -20.65 4.93
C SER A 80 -3.75 -21.24 4.40
N GLY A 81 -2.64 -21.13 5.14
CA GLY A 81 -1.31 -21.57 4.71
C GLY A 81 -0.65 -20.65 3.67
N PHE A 82 -1.20 -19.47 3.41
CA PHE A 82 -0.55 -18.49 2.52
C PHE A 82 0.75 -17.96 3.10
N PRO A 83 1.75 -17.67 2.24
CA PRO A 83 3.02 -17.10 2.67
C PRO A 83 2.80 -15.75 3.37
N ALA A 84 3.21 -15.68 4.63
CA ALA A 84 3.13 -14.44 5.41
C ALA A 84 4.26 -14.36 6.42
N ARG A 85 4.63 -13.12 6.78
CA ARG A 85 5.68 -12.87 7.77
C ARG A 85 5.39 -11.61 8.57
N PRO A 86 5.76 -11.56 9.85
CA PRO A 86 5.64 -10.34 10.64
C PRO A 86 6.54 -9.22 10.09
N VAL A 87 6.13 -7.99 10.33
CA VAL A 87 6.88 -6.80 9.94
C VAL A 87 6.78 -5.71 11.02
N VAL A 88 7.89 -5.00 11.23
CA VAL A 88 7.92 -3.68 11.87
C VAL A 88 8.32 -2.70 10.78
N SER A 89 7.47 -1.70 10.54
CA SER A 89 7.73 -0.73 9.49
C SER A 89 8.71 0.34 9.95
N GLU A 90 9.75 0.55 9.18
CA GLU A 90 10.71 1.65 9.36
C GLU A 90 10.33 2.89 8.53
N ASP A 91 9.32 2.77 7.66
CA ASP A 91 8.81 3.88 6.86
C ASP A 91 8.11 4.93 7.73
N LEU A 92 7.87 6.12 7.17
CA LEU A 92 7.16 7.21 7.85
C LEU A 92 5.83 6.73 8.45
N GLY A 93 5.60 7.11 9.71
CA GLY A 93 4.43 6.69 10.49
C GLY A 93 4.59 5.33 11.18
N GLY A 94 5.62 4.56 10.85
CA GLY A 94 5.90 3.29 11.54
C GLY A 94 4.76 2.27 11.47
N GLY A 95 4.61 1.53 12.56
CA GLY A 95 3.61 0.48 12.72
C GLY A 95 4.23 -0.92 12.71
N HIS A 96 3.46 -1.89 13.19
CA HIS A 96 3.82 -3.31 13.20
C HIS A 96 2.70 -4.11 12.55
N GLY A 97 3.01 -5.28 12.02
CA GLY A 97 1.96 -6.06 11.37
C GLY A 97 2.42 -7.28 10.61
N LEU A 98 1.77 -7.51 9.49
CA LEU A 98 1.94 -8.69 8.66
C LEU A 98 2.17 -8.29 7.20
N ILE A 99 3.09 -8.97 6.55
CA ILE A 99 3.20 -8.99 5.09
C ILE A 99 2.61 -10.30 4.61
N VAL A 100 1.70 -10.22 3.65
CA VAL A 100 1.12 -11.37 2.94
C VAL A 100 1.56 -11.28 1.49
N GLU A 101 2.03 -12.39 0.94
CA GLU A 101 2.42 -12.50 -0.46
C GLU A 101 1.27 -13.10 -1.26
N LEU A 102 0.84 -12.41 -2.32
CA LEU A 102 -0.17 -12.90 -3.26
C LEU A 102 0.43 -13.94 -4.24
N PRO A 103 -0.40 -14.73 -4.94
CA PRO A 103 0.08 -15.77 -5.86
C PRO A 103 1.07 -15.29 -6.94
N ASP A 104 0.91 -14.07 -7.43
CA ASP A 104 1.81 -13.48 -8.44
C ASP A 104 3.01 -12.73 -7.82
N GLY A 105 3.19 -12.81 -6.48
CA GLY A 105 4.34 -12.25 -5.78
C GLY A 105 4.15 -10.83 -5.25
N GLU A 106 2.98 -10.20 -5.43
CA GLU A 106 2.71 -8.89 -4.84
C GLU A 106 2.66 -8.99 -3.31
N LEU A 107 3.29 -8.02 -2.67
CA LEU A 107 3.34 -7.94 -1.22
C LEU A 107 2.30 -6.96 -0.68
N LEU A 108 1.38 -7.45 0.14
CA LEU A 108 0.43 -6.65 0.89
C LEU A 108 0.90 -6.52 2.34
N ARG A 109 1.03 -5.27 2.81
CA ARG A 109 1.44 -4.95 4.20
C ARG A 109 0.21 -4.49 4.98
N PHE A 110 -0.05 -5.10 6.11
CA PHE A 110 -1.12 -4.72 7.04
C PHE A 110 -0.48 -4.23 8.33
N LEU A 111 -0.68 -2.96 8.66
CA LEU A 111 0.03 -2.28 9.74
C LEU A 111 -0.96 -1.74 10.78
N ALA A 112 -0.78 -2.16 12.03
CA ALA A 112 -1.41 -1.57 13.20
C ALA A 112 -0.45 -0.62 13.91
N GLY A 113 -0.98 0.30 14.72
CA GLY A 113 -0.17 1.26 15.47
C GLY A 113 0.56 2.29 14.60
N ALA A 114 0.27 2.35 13.29
CA ALA A 114 0.83 3.37 12.42
C ALA A 114 0.29 4.76 12.79
N GLN A 115 1.19 5.75 12.84
CA GLN A 115 0.84 7.10 13.27
C GLN A 115 0.39 7.98 12.10
N ASP A 116 -0.71 8.66 12.31
CA ASP A 116 -1.19 9.72 11.43
C ASP A 116 -0.41 11.02 11.69
N VAL A 117 -0.45 11.91 10.70
CA VAL A 117 0.10 13.26 10.78
C VAL A 117 -1.00 14.31 10.60
N ALA A 118 -0.74 15.55 10.97
CA ALA A 118 -1.69 16.62 10.73
C ALA A 118 -2.01 16.77 9.24
N SER A 119 -3.29 16.95 8.91
CA SER A 119 -3.75 17.24 7.54
C SER A 119 -3.10 18.53 7.03
N LEU A 120 -2.81 18.58 5.74
CA LEU A 120 -2.40 19.81 5.08
C LEU A 120 -3.63 20.61 4.61
N PRO A 121 -3.53 21.93 4.50
CA PRO A 121 -4.56 22.74 3.84
C PRO A 121 -4.79 22.19 2.42
N GLY A 122 -6.03 21.83 2.11
CA GLY A 122 -6.39 21.33 0.79
C GLY A 122 -6.18 22.38 -0.29
N LYS A 123 -5.67 21.94 -1.44
CA LYS A 123 -5.64 22.72 -2.69
C LYS A 123 -6.55 22.00 -3.70
N PRO A 124 -7.16 22.70 -4.67
CA PRO A 124 -8.13 22.12 -5.60
C PRO A 124 -7.62 20.82 -6.28
N ASP A 125 -6.36 20.78 -6.65
CA ASP A 125 -5.76 19.66 -7.41
C ASP A 125 -4.88 18.74 -6.55
N MET A 126 -4.91 18.89 -5.23
CA MET A 126 -4.10 18.07 -4.33
C MET A 126 -4.82 16.78 -3.94
N PRO A 127 -4.24 15.60 -4.20
CA PRO A 127 -4.80 14.33 -3.73
C PRO A 127 -4.97 14.32 -2.21
N VAL A 128 -6.05 13.69 -1.73
CA VAL A 128 -6.30 13.53 -0.28
C VAL A 128 -5.75 12.20 0.22
N LYS A 129 -6.08 11.12 -0.51
CA LYS A 129 -5.74 9.73 -0.17
C LYS A 129 -5.75 8.84 -1.41
N LEU A 130 -5.17 7.66 -1.33
CA LEU A 130 -5.43 6.58 -2.28
C LEU A 130 -6.82 6.00 -2.01
N THR A 131 -7.58 5.73 -3.07
CA THR A 131 -8.93 5.16 -2.98
C THR A 131 -8.98 3.70 -3.39
N HIS A 132 -8.16 3.30 -4.34
CA HIS A 132 -8.07 1.92 -4.84
C HIS A 132 -6.69 1.65 -5.45
N VAL A 133 -6.37 0.38 -5.54
CA VAL A 133 -5.21 -0.18 -6.25
C VAL A 133 -5.73 -1.28 -7.15
N VAL A 134 -5.16 -1.40 -8.34
CA VAL A 134 -5.45 -2.47 -9.29
C VAL A 134 -4.22 -3.35 -9.41
N PHE A 135 -4.39 -4.65 -9.25
CA PHE A 135 -3.37 -5.65 -9.48
C PHE A 135 -3.66 -6.38 -10.79
N ASN A 136 -2.65 -6.57 -11.61
CA ASN A 136 -2.74 -7.45 -12.76
C ASN A 136 -2.38 -8.87 -12.30
N ALA A 137 -3.36 -9.74 -12.22
CA ALA A 137 -3.15 -11.11 -11.79
C ALA A 137 -3.10 -12.06 -12.99
N THR A 138 -2.19 -13.03 -12.96
CA THR A 138 -2.11 -14.12 -13.95
C THR A 138 -3.36 -15.01 -13.85
N ASP A 139 -3.81 -15.27 -12.63
CA ASP A 139 -5.06 -15.93 -12.29
C ASP A 139 -5.90 -15.05 -11.38
N ALA A 140 -6.83 -14.30 -11.96
CA ALA A 140 -7.69 -13.38 -11.24
C ALA A 140 -8.66 -14.09 -10.28
N GLU A 141 -9.04 -15.34 -10.56
CA GLU A 141 -9.91 -16.12 -9.69
C GLU A 141 -9.15 -16.58 -8.44
N ALA A 142 -7.95 -17.12 -8.60
CA ALA A 142 -7.09 -17.50 -7.47
C ALA A 142 -6.74 -16.30 -6.59
N SER A 143 -6.35 -15.18 -7.19
CA SER A 143 -6.04 -13.94 -6.45
C SER A 143 -7.29 -13.37 -5.76
N GLY A 144 -8.46 -13.45 -6.40
CA GLY A 144 -9.74 -13.06 -5.82
C GLY A 144 -10.09 -13.87 -4.56
N HIS A 145 -9.92 -15.20 -4.59
CA HIS A 145 -10.12 -16.05 -3.42
C HIS A 145 -9.20 -15.68 -2.25
N VAL A 146 -7.93 -15.36 -2.52
CA VAL A 146 -7.03 -14.89 -1.44
C VAL A 146 -7.56 -13.61 -0.81
N VAL A 147 -8.00 -12.65 -1.62
CA VAL A 147 -8.50 -11.37 -1.13
C VAL A 147 -9.81 -11.56 -0.33
N GLU A 148 -10.72 -12.43 -0.77
CA GLU A 148 -11.99 -12.70 -0.08
C GLU A 148 -11.80 -13.56 1.16
N ASP A 149 -11.24 -14.75 0.99
CA ASP A 149 -11.22 -15.78 2.03
C ASP A 149 -10.14 -15.51 3.08
N VAL A 150 -8.98 -15.00 2.66
CA VAL A 150 -7.86 -14.79 3.56
C VAL A 150 -7.87 -13.38 4.12
N LEU A 151 -8.00 -12.36 3.26
CA LEU A 151 -7.95 -10.97 3.70
C LEU A 151 -9.31 -10.48 4.22
N GLY A 152 -10.41 -11.19 3.93
CA GLY A 152 -11.77 -10.86 4.39
C GLY A 152 -12.32 -9.59 3.74
N HIS A 153 -11.91 -9.29 2.52
CA HIS A 153 -12.47 -8.21 1.71
C HIS A 153 -13.51 -8.76 0.74
N GLU A 154 -14.67 -8.12 0.65
CA GLU A 154 -15.62 -8.43 -0.43
C GLU A 154 -15.01 -8.04 -1.77
N VAL A 155 -14.79 -9.02 -2.66
CA VAL A 155 -14.48 -8.76 -4.06
C VAL A 155 -15.80 -8.53 -4.80
N ARG A 156 -16.07 -7.31 -5.19
CA ARG A 156 -17.16 -7.03 -6.13
C ARG A 156 -16.65 -7.34 -7.54
N ALA A 157 -16.87 -8.58 -7.99
CA ALA A 157 -16.68 -8.92 -9.39
C ALA A 157 -17.71 -8.16 -10.23
N ASP A 158 -17.31 -7.06 -10.85
CA ASP A 158 -18.07 -6.45 -11.93
C ASP A 158 -17.89 -7.37 -13.16
N ARG A 159 -18.74 -8.40 -13.26
CA ARG A 159 -18.83 -9.26 -14.43
C ARG A 159 -19.41 -8.45 -15.58
N ARG A 160 -18.62 -7.60 -16.18
CA ARG A 160 -18.93 -7.14 -17.53
C ARG A 160 -18.58 -8.29 -18.47
N ASP A 161 -19.63 -8.97 -18.93
CA ASP A 161 -19.52 -9.93 -20.01
C ASP A 161 -18.72 -9.29 -21.16
N VAL A 162 -17.49 -9.73 -21.33
CA VAL A 162 -16.72 -9.46 -22.54
C VAL A 162 -17.32 -10.39 -23.58
N ARG A 163 -18.23 -9.85 -24.41
CA ARG A 163 -18.70 -10.51 -25.65
C ARG A 163 -17.70 -10.25 -26.77
#